data_5121d3e3dd22307609747e136c6b018b
#
_entry.id   5121d3e3dd22307609747e136c6b018b
#
_cell.length_a   1.000
_cell.length_b   1.000
_cell.length_c   1.000
_cell.angle_alpha   90.00
_cell.angle_beta   90.00
_cell.angle_gamma   90.00
#
_symmetry.space_group_name_H-M   'P 1'
#
loop_
_entity.id
_entity.type
_entity.pdbx_description
1 polymer ?
#
loop_
_entity_poly.entity_id
_entity_poly.type
_entity_poly.pdbx_seq_one_letter_code
_entity_poly.pdbx_strand_id
1 'polypeptide(L)'
;WTFEGDKGKCTSIPQLGTEGSALETALKSPRACATPYYCQIKQGLLWCYPTKVRDEVKIEDLPELPLIPEIDDPMCVYQDVFRDLPMDFSTLLENVMDVSHVPFTHHNSVGKRENATPVLLELTTVDKKVAKDGFTGEWKEGPRKGKYGTQFTEFKAPALMRHTLRTDSFTTLTVVYAVPISPGKCRLIARFPFIFKAALPRKLFGLFPTWYTHTNQNAILEDDQIFLHKQERLIEISRTVKNEKYAKACYMPSSADMYVNAFRNWIVDVANGGPSWPAGMSTKLPKQEETREALLDRYHAHTKNCKSCATALAKIVIFRKFLRVLSLVSLAVTTAFVAACLSSSTAWIQASVGSGLKPAYFCGVLSLLAAFVREKLGQLEKKMRVGPYPPPRRPPSMMEKALETAKLE
;
A
#
# COMPACT_ATOMS: atom_id res chain seq x y z
N TRP A 1 19.98 -13.90 -23.82
CA TRP A 1 20.98 -12.93 -24.21
C TRP A 1 21.53 -12.25 -22.97
N THR A 2 22.86 -11.96 -22.97
CA THR A 2 23.54 -11.23 -21.89
C THR A 2 23.97 -9.87 -22.42
N PHE A 3 23.87 -8.83 -21.59
CA PHE A 3 24.21 -7.45 -21.97
C PHE A 3 25.15 -6.83 -20.95
N GLU A 4 26.04 -5.94 -21.41
CA GLU A 4 26.81 -5.05 -20.54
C GLU A 4 25.89 -4.05 -19.84
N GLY A 5 26.14 -3.79 -18.55
CA GLY A 5 25.28 -2.94 -17.75
C GLY A 5 25.37 -1.43 -18.07
N ASP A 6 26.53 -0.98 -18.55
CA ASP A 6 26.81 0.43 -18.83
C ASP A 6 26.41 0.87 -20.26
N LYS A 7 26.71 0.04 -21.27
CA LYS A 7 26.47 0.38 -22.68
C LYS A 7 25.33 -0.39 -23.31
N GLY A 8 24.78 -1.41 -22.62
CA GLY A 8 23.72 -2.25 -23.14
C GLY A 8 24.15 -3.13 -24.32
N LYS A 9 25.44 -3.27 -24.61
CA LYS A 9 25.95 -4.10 -25.69
C LYS A 9 25.73 -5.57 -25.38
N CYS A 10 25.25 -6.33 -26.34
CA CYS A 10 25.10 -7.78 -26.18
C CYS A 10 26.47 -8.46 -26.13
N THR A 11 26.67 -9.32 -25.15
CA THR A 11 27.93 -10.08 -24.95
C THR A 11 27.78 -11.57 -25.17
N SER A 12 26.53 -12.08 -25.18
CA SER A 12 26.26 -13.50 -25.39
C SER A 12 24.86 -13.76 -25.93
N ILE A 13 24.80 -14.65 -26.94
CA ILE A 13 23.57 -15.15 -27.54
C ILE A 13 23.65 -16.68 -27.49
N PRO A 14 23.10 -17.35 -26.46
CA PRO A 14 23.25 -18.80 -26.25
C PRO A 14 22.86 -19.67 -27.45
N GLN A 15 21.87 -19.21 -28.24
CA GLN A 15 21.40 -19.94 -29.43
C GLN A 15 22.38 -19.95 -30.60
N LEU A 16 23.42 -19.10 -30.59
CA LEU A 16 24.45 -19.03 -31.61
C LEU A 16 25.78 -19.69 -31.17
N GLY A 17 25.77 -20.32 -29.95
CA GLY A 17 26.96 -20.93 -29.40
C GLY A 17 27.94 -19.90 -28.77
N THR A 18 29.18 -20.35 -28.55
CA THR A 18 30.24 -19.54 -27.95
C THR A 18 31.18 -18.89 -28.94
N GLU A 19 31.22 -19.40 -30.20
CA GLU A 19 32.12 -18.96 -31.26
C GLU A 19 31.47 -19.08 -32.63
N GLY A 20 31.98 -18.33 -33.63
CA GLY A 20 31.59 -18.41 -35.03
C GLY A 20 31.13 -17.09 -35.66
N SER A 21 31.22 -17.00 -36.97
CA SER A 21 30.91 -15.78 -37.76
C SER A 21 29.48 -15.28 -37.57
N ALA A 22 28.51 -16.18 -37.35
CA ALA A 22 27.11 -15.82 -37.10
C ALA A 22 26.97 -15.10 -35.77
N LEU A 23 27.64 -15.56 -34.70
CA LEU A 23 27.66 -14.91 -33.43
C LEU A 23 28.31 -13.52 -33.50
N GLU A 24 29.51 -13.45 -34.14
CA GLU A 24 30.20 -12.16 -34.29
C GLU A 24 29.38 -11.14 -35.06
N THR A 25 28.71 -11.55 -36.13
CA THR A 25 27.83 -10.69 -36.94
C THR A 25 26.65 -10.20 -36.09
N ALA A 26 26.03 -11.10 -35.33
CA ALA A 26 24.90 -10.75 -34.46
C ALA A 26 25.31 -9.79 -33.35
N LEU A 27 26.47 -10.01 -32.69
CA LEU A 27 26.98 -9.13 -31.59
C LEU A 27 27.38 -7.72 -32.09
N LYS A 28 27.76 -7.59 -33.38
CA LYS A 28 28.06 -6.29 -34.00
C LYS A 28 26.80 -5.52 -34.43
N SER A 29 25.65 -6.18 -34.46
CA SER A 29 24.41 -5.55 -34.91
C SER A 29 23.91 -4.51 -33.87
N PRO A 30 23.55 -3.29 -34.31
CA PRO A 30 22.89 -2.32 -33.44
C PRO A 30 21.56 -2.82 -32.85
N ARG A 31 20.94 -3.83 -33.49
CA ARG A 31 19.70 -4.46 -33.01
C ARG A 31 19.94 -5.42 -31.86
N ALA A 32 21.18 -5.80 -31.59
CA ALA A 32 21.59 -6.62 -30.45
C ALA A 32 22.09 -5.74 -29.29
N CYS A 33 21.49 -4.57 -29.08
CA CYS A 33 21.79 -3.68 -27.96
C CYS A 33 20.53 -3.43 -27.14
N ALA A 34 20.65 -3.53 -25.83
CA ALA A 34 19.66 -3.01 -24.91
C ALA A 34 19.87 -1.50 -24.72
N THR A 35 18.82 -0.75 -24.46
CA THR A 35 18.96 0.67 -24.12
C THR A 35 19.28 0.81 -22.64
N PRO A 36 20.46 1.30 -22.24
CA PRO A 36 20.79 1.52 -20.84
C PRO A 36 20.12 2.79 -20.33
N TYR A 37 19.77 2.77 -19.03
CA TYR A 37 19.23 3.91 -18.28
C TYR A 37 20.06 4.11 -17.02
N TYR A 38 20.11 5.37 -16.54
CA TYR A 38 20.75 5.69 -15.28
C TYR A 38 19.93 5.13 -14.12
N CYS A 39 20.54 4.27 -13.31
CA CYS A 39 19.88 3.64 -12.17
C CYS A 39 20.75 3.69 -10.93
N GLN A 40 20.13 3.92 -9.77
CA GLN A 40 20.77 3.89 -8.47
C GLN A 40 19.89 3.17 -7.46
N ILE A 41 20.51 2.49 -6.49
CA ILE A 41 19.79 1.94 -5.33
C ILE A 41 20.10 2.84 -4.14
N LYS A 42 19.08 3.52 -3.63
CA LYS A 42 19.17 4.37 -2.44
C LYS A 42 17.94 4.14 -1.55
N GLN A 43 18.16 4.06 -0.24
CA GLN A 43 17.12 3.84 0.76
C GLN A 43 16.22 2.62 0.46
N GLY A 44 16.79 1.54 -0.14
CA GLY A 44 16.07 0.32 -0.49
C GLY A 44 15.16 0.42 -1.72
N LEU A 45 15.19 1.53 -2.46
CA LEU A 45 14.47 1.75 -3.69
C LEU A 45 15.42 1.76 -4.89
N LEU A 46 14.98 1.17 -6.01
CA LEU A 46 15.63 1.32 -7.29
C LEU A 46 15.11 2.59 -7.95
N TRP A 47 15.99 3.54 -8.17
CA TRP A 47 15.74 4.79 -8.85
C TRP A 47 16.22 4.69 -10.29
N CYS A 48 15.34 4.98 -11.25
CA CYS A 48 15.67 5.01 -12.66
C CYS A 48 15.36 6.41 -13.22
N TYR A 49 16.34 7.02 -13.87
CA TYR A 49 16.12 8.26 -14.60
C TYR A 49 15.65 7.92 -16.03
N PRO A 50 14.51 8.45 -16.51
CA PRO A 50 13.89 8.02 -17.75
C PRO A 50 14.54 8.64 -19.00
N THR A 51 15.86 8.74 -19.00
CA THR A 51 16.67 9.22 -20.12
C THR A 51 17.74 8.18 -20.43
N LYS A 52 17.93 7.89 -21.72
CA LYS A 52 18.99 7.00 -22.19
C LYS A 52 20.35 7.49 -21.72
N VAL A 53 21.21 6.55 -21.33
CA VAL A 53 22.62 6.87 -21.03
C VAL A 53 23.28 7.49 -22.26
N ARG A 54 24.02 8.58 -22.02
CA ARG A 54 24.84 9.28 -23.02
C ARG A 54 26.24 9.44 -22.44
N ASP A 55 27.27 9.27 -23.26
CA ASP A 55 28.67 9.38 -22.82
C ASP A 55 29.03 10.77 -22.22
N GLU A 56 28.26 11.81 -22.58
CA GLU A 56 28.48 13.20 -22.17
C GLU A 56 27.83 13.55 -20.80
N VAL A 57 26.94 12.68 -20.27
CA VAL A 57 26.18 12.94 -19.03
C VAL A 57 26.62 11.96 -17.98
N LYS A 58 27.11 12.46 -16.87
CA LYS A 58 27.45 11.62 -15.72
C LYS A 58 26.25 11.52 -14.77
N ILE A 59 26.28 10.50 -13.93
CA ILE A 59 25.19 10.27 -12.96
C ILE A 59 25.10 11.41 -11.93
N GLU A 60 26.22 12.08 -11.65
CA GLU A 60 26.33 13.23 -10.76
C GLU A 60 25.67 14.50 -11.34
N ASP A 61 25.51 14.58 -12.68
CA ASP A 61 24.86 15.72 -13.36
C ASP A 61 23.34 15.58 -13.38
N LEU A 62 22.80 14.43 -12.95
CA LEU A 62 21.36 14.20 -12.91
C LEU A 62 20.72 14.91 -11.71
N PRO A 63 19.41 15.24 -11.80
CA PRO A 63 18.69 15.80 -10.67
C PRO A 63 18.83 14.94 -9.41
N GLU A 64 18.94 15.60 -8.25
CA GLU A 64 19.00 14.92 -6.96
C GLU A 64 17.79 14.02 -6.74
N LEU A 65 18.06 12.83 -6.19
CA LEU A 65 16.99 11.92 -5.81
C LEU A 65 16.16 12.52 -4.67
N PRO A 66 14.83 12.42 -4.73
CA PRO A 66 13.95 12.90 -3.66
C PRO A 66 13.98 11.92 -2.48
N LEU A 67 15.12 11.85 -1.78
CA LEU A 67 15.35 11.01 -0.61
C LEU A 67 14.69 11.59 0.63
N ILE A 68 14.52 10.77 1.66
CA ILE A 68 13.98 11.12 2.97
C ILE A 68 15.10 11.05 4.00
N PRO A 69 15.72 12.17 4.38
CA PRO A 69 16.89 12.15 5.28
C PRO A 69 16.63 11.45 6.61
N GLU A 70 15.41 11.54 7.11
CA GLU A 70 14.99 10.90 8.36
C GLU A 70 15.10 9.37 8.35
N ILE A 71 15.10 8.72 7.17
CA ILE A 71 15.26 7.26 7.05
C ILE A 71 16.68 6.82 7.32
N ASP A 72 17.64 7.70 7.09
CA ASP A 72 19.07 7.42 7.30
C ASP A 72 19.51 7.68 8.77
N ASP A 73 18.60 8.20 9.62
CA ASP A 73 18.83 8.36 11.06
C ASP A 73 18.90 6.97 11.74
N PRO A 74 19.98 6.66 12.51
CA PRO A 74 20.13 5.40 13.23
C PRO A 74 19.00 5.10 14.23
N MET A 75 18.29 6.12 14.68
CA MET A 75 17.15 6.00 15.60
C MET A 75 15.82 5.77 14.86
N CYS A 76 15.83 5.86 13.54
CA CYS A 76 14.64 5.67 12.72
C CYS A 76 14.28 4.20 12.62
N VAL A 77 13.01 3.90 12.76
CA VAL A 77 12.37 2.65 12.36
C VAL A 77 11.27 2.98 11.37
N TYR A 78 11.14 2.23 10.32
CA TYR A 78 10.14 2.52 9.31
C TYR A 78 9.45 1.25 8.79
N GLN A 79 8.27 1.46 8.25
CA GLN A 79 7.50 0.44 7.55
C GLN A 79 7.21 0.97 6.15
N ASP A 80 7.48 0.12 5.16
CA ASP A 80 7.22 0.45 3.77
C ASP A 80 6.10 -0.44 3.25
N VAL A 81 5.27 0.09 2.37
CA VAL A 81 4.34 -0.69 1.57
C VAL A 81 4.30 -0.15 0.15
N PHE A 82 4.25 -1.04 -0.83
CA PHE A 82 3.93 -0.65 -2.18
C PHE A 82 2.63 -1.31 -2.63
N ARG A 83 1.91 -0.65 -3.53
CA ARG A 83 0.71 -1.21 -4.14
C ARG A 83 0.43 -0.56 -5.49
N ASP A 84 0.07 -1.37 -6.46
CA ASP A 84 -0.49 -0.86 -7.72
C ASP A 84 -1.95 -0.47 -7.49
N LEU A 85 -2.31 0.76 -7.84
CA LEU A 85 -3.63 1.33 -7.64
C LEU A 85 -4.32 1.58 -8.98
N PRO A 86 -5.62 1.29 -9.11
CA PRO A 86 -6.39 1.52 -10.32
C PRO A 86 -6.89 2.98 -10.40
N MET A 87 -5.98 3.92 -10.19
CA MET A 87 -6.19 5.36 -10.30
C MET A 87 -4.91 6.06 -10.74
N ASP A 88 -5.04 7.25 -11.29
CA ASP A 88 -3.90 8.06 -11.72
C ASP A 88 -3.05 8.53 -10.55
N PHE A 89 -1.75 8.75 -10.79
CA PHE A 89 -0.82 9.26 -9.78
C PHE A 89 -1.28 10.61 -9.21
N SER A 90 -1.91 11.44 -10.04
CA SER A 90 -2.39 12.75 -9.63
C SER A 90 -3.60 12.67 -8.69
N THR A 91 -4.49 11.68 -8.89
CA THR A 91 -5.60 11.39 -7.98
C THR A 91 -5.11 10.89 -6.62
N LEU A 92 -4.08 10.04 -6.64
CA LEU A 92 -3.44 9.58 -5.41
C LEU A 92 -2.80 10.73 -4.63
N LEU A 93 -1.98 11.57 -5.29
CA LEU A 93 -1.32 12.69 -4.62
C LEU A 93 -2.32 13.72 -4.09
N GLU A 94 -3.37 14.01 -4.84
CA GLU A 94 -4.45 14.88 -4.39
C GLU A 94 -5.07 14.36 -3.08
N ASN A 95 -5.43 13.08 -3.03
CA ASN A 95 -5.99 12.46 -1.83
C ASN A 95 -5.04 12.54 -0.63
N VAL A 96 -3.75 12.26 -0.83
CA VAL A 96 -2.78 12.31 0.26
C VAL A 96 -2.53 13.74 0.76
N MET A 97 -2.65 14.74 -0.12
CA MET A 97 -2.53 16.17 0.23
C MET A 97 -3.76 16.71 0.96
N ASP A 98 -4.93 16.13 0.73
CA ASP A 98 -6.15 16.49 1.43
C ASP A 98 -6.17 15.92 2.83
N VAL A 99 -5.71 16.69 3.81
CA VAL A 99 -5.73 16.27 5.22
C VAL A 99 -7.14 16.27 5.82
N SER A 100 -8.10 16.93 5.15
CA SER A 100 -9.47 17.09 5.67
C SER A 100 -10.33 15.82 5.55
N HIS A 101 -10.02 14.92 4.63
CA HIS A 101 -10.76 13.67 4.45
C HIS A 101 -10.53 12.66 5.59
N VAL A 102 -9.34 12.73 6.25
CA VAL A 102 -8.87 11.71 7.21
C VAL A 102 -9.87 11.42 8.35
N PRO A 103 -10.47 12.40 9.02
CA PRO A 103 -11.46 12.14 10.06
C PRO A 103 -12.71 11.42 9.58
N PHE A 104 -13.07 11.60 8.30
CA PHE A 104 -14.32 11.10 7.72
C PHE A 104 -14.13 9.75 7.04
N THR A 105 -13.24 9.68 6.06
CA THR A 105 -13.00 8.47 5.28
C THR A 105 -12.38 7.36 6.14
N HIS A 106 -11.41 7.72 6.96
CA HIS A 106 -10.72 6.79 7.85
C HIS A 106 -11.32 6.75 9.26
N HIS A 107 -12.60 7.08 9.41
CA HIS A 107 -13.29 7.00 10.70
C HIS A 107 -13.21 5.59 11.28
N ASN A 108 -12.78 5.51 12.56
CA ASN A 108 -12.51 4.26 13.29
C ASN A 108 -11.35 3.39 12.77
N SER A 109 -10.54 3.92 11.84
CA SER A 109 -9.25 3.32 11.51
C SER A 109 -8.08 4.20 12.00
N VAL A 110 -7.64 5.18 11.23
CA VAL A 110 -6.59 6.14 11.64
C VAL A 110 -7.15 7.50 12.02
N GLY A 111 -8.40 7.81 11.67
CA GLY A 111 -9.14 9.03 11.99
C GLY A 111 -10.36 8.80 12.86
N LYS A 112 -10.95 9.89 13.34
CA LYS A 112 -12.24 9.94 14.04
C LYS A 112 -12.97 11.22 13.68
N ARG A 113 -14.27 11.14 13.37
CA ARG A 113 -15.11 12.31 13.03
C ARG A 113 -15.11 13.38 14.11
N GLU A 114 -15.06 12.97 15.38
CA GLU A 114 -15.01 13.87 16.53
C GLU A 114 -13.74 14.72 16.56
N ASN A 115 -12.72 14.34 15.81
CA ASN A 115 -11.48 15.09 15.65
C ASN A 115 -11.52 16.06 14.45
N ALA A 116 -12.62 16.11 13.69
CA ALA A 116 -12.77 17.07 12.61
C ALA A 116 -12.83 18.50 13.19
N THR A 117 -12.03 19.38 12.59
CA THR A 117 -11.95 20.81 12.93
C THR A 117 -11.77 21.58 11.65
N PRO A 118 -11.98 22.90 11.62
CA PRO A 118 -11.53 23.73 10.53
C PRO A 118 -10.03 23.50 10.26
N VAL A 119 -9.65 23.34 8.99
CA VAL A 119 -8.27 23.09 8.58
C VAL A 119 -7.77 24.36 7.89
N LEU A 120 -6.84 25.04 8.54
CA LEU A 120 -6.22 26.28 8.04
C LEU A 120 -4.82 25.96 7.54
N LEU A 121 -4.71 25.68 6.24
CA LEU A 121 -3.43 25.41 5.59
C LEU A 121 -2.79 26.70 5.10
N GLU A 122 -1.46 26.79 5.18
CA GLU A 122 -0.68 27.88 4.64
C GLU A 122 0.45 27.30 3.77
N LEU A 123 0.72 27.98 2.63
CA LEU A 123 1.94 27.71 1.85
C LEU A 123 3.10 28.48 2.47
N THR A 124 4.22 27.78 2.67
CA THR A 124 5.45 28.36 3.22
C THR A 124 6.56 28.51 2.20
N THR A 125 6.30 28.13 0.95
CA THR A 125 7.21 28.36 -0.20
C THR A 125 7.45 29.87 -0.40
N VAL A 126 8.58 30.23 -1.00
CA VAL A 126 8.94 31.63 -1.31
C VAL A 126 7.80 32.28 -2.09
N ASP A 127 7.42 33.49 -1.67
CA ASP A 127 6.28 34.25 -2.21
C ASP A 127 4.93 33.51 -2.18
N LYS A 128 4.80 32.45 -1.41
CA LYS A 128 3.61 31.57 -1.37
C LYS A 128 3.20 31.04 -2.75
N LYS A 129 4.16 30.92 -3.67
CA LYS A 129 3.94 30.44 -5.03
C LYS A 129 4.41 28.99 -5.16
N VAL A 130 3.77 28.27 -6.06
CA VAL A 130 4.19 26.92 -6.43
C VAL A 130 5.41 27.02 -7.34
N ALA A 131 6.51 26.42 -6.91
CA ALA A 131 7.77 26.42 -7.66
C ALA A 131 7.82 25.22 -8.64
N LYS A 132 8.82 25.22 -9.55
CA LYS A 132 9.02 24.13 -10.51
C LYS A 132 9.26 22.79 -9.81
N ASP A 133 9.95 22.79 -8.70
CA ASP A 133 10.31 21.64 -7.88
C ASP A 133 9.26 21.27 -6.81
N GLY A 134 8.16 22.05 -6.74
CA GLY A 134 7.04 21.76 -5.85
C GLY A 134 6.69 22.90 -4.90
N PHE A 135 6.21 22.57 -3.70
CA PHE A 135 5.85 23.54 -2.66
C PHE A 135 5.98 22.92 -1.26
N THR A 136 6.07 23.81 -0.28
CA THR A 136 5.98 23.49 1.14
C THR A 136 4.82 24.20 1.79
N GLY A 137 4.28 23.64 2.85
CA GLY A 137 3.19 24.23 3.60
C GLY A 137 3.14 23.75 5.04
N GLU A 138 2.35 24.43 5.84
CA GLU A 138 2.12 24.06 7.23
C GLU A 138 0.64 24.11 7.61
N TRP A 139 0.28 23.25 8.52
CA TRP A 139 -0.97 23.29 9.26
C TRP A 139 -0.62 23.52 10.73
N LYS A 140 -0.73 24.78 11.19
CA LYS A 140 -0.26 25.21 12.51
C LYS A 140 -0.90 24.46 13.66
N GLU A 141 -2.22 24.27 13.63
CA GLU A 141 -2.92 23.51 14.65
C GLU A 141 -2.63 22.02 14.57
N GLY A 142 -2.43 21.51 13.34
CA GLY A 142 -2.17 20.10 13.11
C GLY A 142 -3.35 19.16 13.43
N PRO A 143 -3.14 17.84 13.23
CA PRO A 143 -4.20 16.85 13.34
C PRO A 143 -4.63 16.60 14.79
N ARG A 144 -5.83 15.99 14.94
CA ARG A 144 -6.41 15.59 16.23
C ARG A 144 -6.57 16.76 17.22
N LYS A 145 -7.11 17.88 16.72
CA LYS A 145 -7.35 19.09 17.51
C LYS A 145 -6.07 19.62 18.17
N GLY A 146 -4.97 19.63 17.42
CA GLY A 146 -3.69 20.16 17.87
C GLY A 146 -2.88 19.24 18.79
N LYS A 147 -3.38 18.03 19.10
CA LYS A 147 -2.69 17.10 20.03
C LYS A 147 -1.24 16.78 19.64
N TYR A 148 -0.92 16.84 18.35
CA TYR A 148 0.41 16.51 17.84
C TYR A 148 1.19 17.72 17.33
N GLY A 149 0.66 18.93 17.57
CA GLY A 149 1.29 20.17 17.11
C GLY A 149 1.25 20.34 15.59
N THR A 150 2.03 21.28 15.11
CA THR A 150 2.07 21.66 13.69
C THR A 150 2.45 20.50 12.78
N GLN A 151 1.71 20.33 11.70
CA GLN A 151 2.06 19.42 10.62
C GLN A 151 2.70 20.19 9.47
N PHE A 152 3.89 19.75 9.06
CA PHE A 152 4.58 20.26 7.89
C PHE A 152 4.31 19.35 6.69
N THR A 153 4.05 19.98 5.55
CA THR A 153 3.76 19.29 4.28
C THR A 153 4.75 19.74 3.23
N GLU A 154 5.25 18.80 2.45
CA GLU A 154 6.09 19.07 1.28
C GLU A 154 5.61 18.22 0.10
N PHE A 155 5.37 18.88 -1.02
CA PHE A 155 5.33 18.24 -2.33
C PHE A 155 6.65 18.52 -3.03
N LYS A 156 7.43 17.48 -3.32
CA LYS A 156 8.64 17.54 -4.13
C LYS A 156 8.35 16.88 -5.47
N ALA A 157 8.39 17.70 -6.51
CA ALA A 157 8.11 17.24 -7.86
C ALA A 157 9.07 16.12 -8.30
N PRO A 158 8.63 15.19 -9.16
CA PRO A 158 7.28 15.11 -9.75
C PRO A 158 6.27 14.28 -8.95
N ALA A 159 6.68 13.51 -7.93
CA ALA A 159 5.85 12.43 -7.43
C ALA A 159 5.95 12.17 -5.92
N LEU A 160 6.73 12.95 -5.17
CA LEU A 160 6.89 12.79 -3.73
C LEU A 160 6.00 13.77 -2.96
N MET A 161 5.22 13.25 -2.04
CA MET A 161 4.55 14.01 -1.00
C MET A 161 4.95 13.49 0.37
N ARG A 162 5.20 14.38 1.32
CA ARG A 162 5.42 14.01 2.72
C ARG A 162 4.71 14.94 3.69
N HIS A 163 4.15 14.36 4.74
CA HIS A 163 3.71 15.06 5.95
C HIS A 163 4.66 14.71 7.09
N THR A 164 5.09 15.72 7.84
CA THR A 164 5.98 15.55 9.00
C THR A 164 5.28 16.07 10.25
N LEU A 165 5.24 15.25 11.28
CA LEU A 165 4.79 15.61 12.61
C LEU A 165 5.94 15.45 13.60
N ARG A 166 6.20 16.51 14.38
CA ARG A 166 7.25 16.52 15.40
C ARG A 166 6.62 16.78 16.76
N THR A 167 6.77 15.81 17.64
CA THR A 167 6.32 15.91 19.05
C THR A 167 7.53 15.82 19.98
N ASP A 168 7.31 16.06 21.26
CA ASP A 168 8.37 15.90 22.28
C ASP A 168 8.86 14.46 22.39
N SER A 169 8.05 13.47 22.07
CA SER A 169 8.34 12.04 22.24
C SER A 169 8.83 11.34 20.99
N PHE A 170 8.40 11.80 19.81
CA PHE A 170 8.73 11.18 18.53
C PHE A 170 8.57 12.15 17.35
N THR A 171 9.26 11.86 16.27
CA THR A 171 8.98 12.42 14.95
C THR A 171 8.41 11.32 14.06
N THR A 172 7.38 11.60 13.31
CA THR A 172 6.83 10.65 12.33
C THR A 172 6.55 11.34 11.01
N LEU A 173 6.72 10.59 9.94
CA LEU A 173 6.43 11.04 8.59
C LEU A 173 5.41 10.10 7.93
N THR A 174 4.56 10.67 7.11
CA THR A 174 3.82 9.97 6.07
C THR A 174 4.42 10.38 4.74
N VAL A 175 5.09 9.44 4.07
CA VAL A 175 5.80 9.66 2.81
C VAL A 175 5.14 8.84 1.72
N VAL A 176 4.79 9.47 0.61
CA VAL A 176 4.17 8.81 -0.53
C VAL A 176 4.90 9.20 -1.81
N TYR A 177 5.41 8.19 -2.51
CA TYR A 177 5.80 8.30 -3.90
C TYR A 177 4.67 7.74 -4.77
N ALA A 178 4.13 8.56 -5.65
CA ALA A 178 3.11 8.15 -6.62
C ALA A 178 3.75 7.98 -7.99
N VAL A 179 4.11 6.76 -8.35
CA VAL A 179 4.81 6.45 -9.59
C VAL A 179 3.78 6.14 -10.68
N PRO A 180 3.67 6.95 -11.75
CA PRO A 180 2.75 6.68 -12.84
C PRO A 180 3.16 5.40 -13.60
N ILE A 181 2.20 4.51 -13.88
CA ILE A 181 2.39 3.28 -14.66
C ILE A 181 1.77 3.45 -16.05
N SER A 182 0.54 3.95 -16.08
CA SER A 182 -0.23 4.29 -17.29
C SER A 182 -1.35 5.24 -16.87
N PRO A 183 -2.03 5.91 -17.79
CA PRO A 183 -3.22 6.70 -17.44
C PRO A 183 -4.19 5.88 -16.60
N GLY A 184 -4.65 6.43 -15.46
CA GLY A 184 -5.54 5.76 -14.52
C GLY A 184 -4.93 4.59 -13.75
N LYS A 185 -3.60 4.44 -13.74
CA LYS A 185 -2.89 3.45 -12.95
C LYS A 185 -1.56 3.98 -12.43
N CYS A 186 -1.35 3.89 -11.14
CA CYS A 186 -0.08 4.27 -10.51
C CYS A 186 0.39 3.20 -9.51
N ARG A 187 1.67 3.26 -9.15
CA ARG A 187 2.23 2.54 -8.01
C ARG A 187 2.43 3.50 -6.85
N LEU A 188 1.75 3.22 -5.76
CA LEU A 188 2.01 3.80 -4.47
C LEU A 188 3.25 3.13 -3.87
N ILE A 189 4.21 3.93 -3.40
CA ILE A 189 5.23 3.49 -2.44
C ILE A 189 5.06 4.38 -1.22
N ALA A 190 4.47 3.85 -0.16
CA ALA A 190 4.27 4.57 1.08
C ALA A 190 5.31 4.14 2.10
N ARG A 191 5.90 5.12 2.80
CA ARG A 191 6.91 4.92 3.82
C ARG A 191 6.49 5.67 5.08
N PHE A 192 6.62 5.02 6.23
CA PHE A 192 6.22 5.56 7.53
C PHE A 192 7.40 5.53 8.50
N PRO A 193 8.32 6.50 8.39
CA PRO A 193 9.42 6.65 9.34
C PRO A 193 8.94 7.13 10.70
N PHE A 194 9.49 6.52 11.77
CA PHE A 194 9.33 6.94 13.15
C PHE A 194 10.69 7.06 13.81
N ILE A 195 10.98 8.21 14.38
CA ILE A 195 12.17 8.47 15.20
C ILE A 195 11.69 8.62 16.64
N PHE A 196 11.87 7.57 17.44
CA PHE A 196 11.49 7.57 18.85
C PHE A 196 12.64 8.04 19.72
N LYS A 197 12.39 9.00 20.64
CA LYS A 197 13.38 9.40 21.66
C LYS A 197 13.65 8.28 22.67
N ALA A 198 12.66 7.40 22.93
CA ALA A 198 12.78 6.28 23.86
C ALA A 198 13.07 4.96 23.13
N ALA A 199 13.89 4.11 23.75
CA ALA A 199 14.29 2.83 23.17
C ALA A 199 13.17 1.77 23.15
N LEU A 200 12.29 1.76 24.16
CA LEU A 200 11.25 0.73 24.28
C LEU A 200 10.21 0.79 23.16
N PRO A 201 9.59 1.93 22.81
CA PRO A 201 8.69 2.02 21.66
C PRO A 201 9.35 1.60 20.37
N ARG A 202 10.62 1.94 20.15
CA ARG A 202 11.40 1.55 18.98
C ARG A 202 11.55 0.02 18.86
N LYS A 203 11.87 -0.67 19.97
CA LYS A 203 11.96 -2.14 20.00
C LYS A 203 10.62 -2.80 19.73
N LEU A 204 9.54 -2.29 20.33
CA LEU A 204 8.19 -2.82 20.15
C LEU A 204 7.68 -2.65 18.71
N PHE A 205 8.04 -1.53 18.06
CA PHE A 205 7.66 -1.28 16.66
C PHE A 205 8.19 -2.36 15.70
N GLY A 206 9.39 -2.89 15.94
CA GLY A 206 10.01 -3.95 15.15
C GLY A 206 9.46 -5.37 15.36
N LEU A 207 8.60 -5.60 16.36
CA LEU A 207 8.06 -6.93 16.66
C LEU A 207 6.98 -7.40 15.69
N PHE A 208 6.30 -6.48 15.02
CA PHE A 208 5.25 -6.83 14.09
C PHE A 208 5.81 -7.35 12.76
N PRO A 209 5.39 -8.55 12.31
CA PRO A 209 5.83 -9.06 11.01
C PRO A 209 5.40 -8.14 9.86
N THR A 210 6.27 -7.91 8.89
CA THR A 210 6.00 -7.03 7.74
C THR A 210 4.70 -7.37 6.99
N TRP A 211 4.39 -8.66 6.78
CA TRP A 211 3.14 -9.05 6.12
C TRP A 211 1.89 -8.62 6.89
N TYR A 212 1.96 -8.59 8.22
CA TYR A 212 0.85 -8.16 9.07
C TYR A 212 0.63 -6.65 8.93
N THR A 213 1.70 -5.87 9.00
CA THR A 213 1.62 -4.41 8.82
C THR A 213 1.13 -4.06 7.43
N HIS A 214 1.60 -4.75 6.37
CA HIS A 214 1.12 -4.56 5.00
C HIS A 214 -0.38 -4.86 4.85
N THR A 215 -0.90 -5.88 5.54
CA THR A 215 -2.33 -6.20 5.50
C THR A 215 -3.17 -5.07 6.09
N ASN A 216 -2.70 -4.43 7.17
CA ASN A 216 -3.38 -3.31 7.81
C ASN A 216 -3.27 -2.02 6.96
N GLN A 217 -2.09 -1.73 6.41
CA GLN A 217 -1.87 -0.58 5.54
C GLN A 217 -2.72 -0.66 4.25
N ASN A 218 -2.83 -1.86 3.66
CA ASN A 218 -3.73 -2.07 2.53
C ASN A 218 -5.20 -1.78 2.87
N ALA A 219 -5.64 -2.10 4.09
CA ALA A 219 -7.01 -1.81 4.51
C ALA A 219 -7.28 -0.30 4.61
N ILE A 220 -6.31 0.49 5.07
CA ILE A 220 -6.41 1.96 5.12
C ILE A 220 -6.53 2.54 3.71
N LEU A 221 -5.67 2.10 2.78
CA LEU A 221 -5.70 2.55 1.38
C LEU A 221 -7.03 2.23 0.68
N GLU A 222 -7.66 1.13 1.04
CA GLU A 222 -8.94 0.70 0.45
C GLU A 222 -10.13 1.52 0.90
N ASP A 223 -10.04 2.20 2.04
CA ASP A 223 -11.05 3.15 2.47
C ASP A 223 -11.28 4.24 1.41
N ASP A 224 -10.19 4.69 0.77
CA ASP A 224 -10.21 5.75 -0.25
C ASP A 224 -10.39 5.21 -1.67
N GLN A 225 -9.76 4.08 -1.98
CA GLN A 225 -9.63 3.55 -3.34
C GLN A 225 -10.96 3.42 -4.07
N ILE A 226 -12.05 3.06 -3.37
CA ILE A 226 -13.36 2.79 -3.96
C ILE A 226 -13.97 4.05 -4.56
N PHE A 227 -13.96 5.15 -3.81
CA PHE A 227 -14.56 6.39 -4.29
C PHE A 227 -13.63 7.17 -5.19
N LEU A 228 -12.30 7.17 -4.94
CA LEU A 228 -11.32 7.84 -5.80
C LEU A 228 -11.32 7.28 -7.23
N HIS A 229 -11.38 5.95 -7.36
CA HIS A 229 -11.50 5.29 -8.67
C HIS A 229 -12.71 5.76 -9.48
N LYS A 230 -13.84 5.98 -8.82
CA LYS A 230 -15.07 6.47 -9.46
C LYS A 230 -15.03 7.97 -9.73
N GLN A 231 -14.55 8.73 -8.74
CA GLN A 231 -14.41 10.19 -8.81
C GLN A 231 -13.54 10.62 -9.98
N GLU A 232 -12.41 9.96 -10.17
CA GLU A 232 -11.50 10.23 -11.29
C GLU A 232 -12.20 10.14 -12.64
N ARG A 233 -13.03 9.12 -12.85
CA ARG A 233 -13.79 8.91 -14.09
C ARG A 233 -14.91 9.94 -14.30
N LEU A 234 -15.54 10.37 -13.22
CA LEU A 234 -16.53 11.45 -13.28
C LEU A 234 -15.87 12.79 -13.65
N ILE A 235 -14.72 13.08 -13.09
CA ILE A 235 -13.94 14.28 -13.42
C ILE A 235 -13.47 14.23 -14.88
N GLU A 236 -13.01 13.06 -15.36
CA GLU A 236 -12.61 12.89 -16.75
C GLU A 236 -13.78 13.12 -17.73
N ILE A 237 -14.97 12.64 -17.41
CA ILE A 237 -16.18 12.92 -18.20
C ILE A 237 -16.46 14.42 -18.23
N SER A 238 -16.41 15.12 -17.10
CA SER A 238 -16.61 16.58 -17.06
C SER A 238 -15.59 17.32 -17.91
N ARG A 239 -14.32 16.91 -17.86
CA ARG A 239 -13.24 17.52 -18.65
C ARG A 239 -13.35 17.26 -20.15
N THR A 240 -13.68 16.02 -20.53
CA THR A 240 -13.67 15.60 -21.94
C THR A 240 -14.98 15.91 -22.66
N VAL A 241 -16.13 15.71 -22.01
CA VAL A 241 -17.46 15.89 -22.62
C VAL A 241 -17.91 17.34 -22.47
N LYS A 242 -17.74 17.93 -21.29
CA LYS A 242 -18.19 19.31 -21.02
C LYS A 242 -17.13 20.38 -21.25
N ASN A 243 -15.87 19.97 -21.55
CA ASN A 243 -14.73 20.86 -21.70
C ASN A 243 -14.50 21.77 -20.49
N GLU A 244 -14.75 21.26 -19.29
CA GLU A 244 -14.61 22.01 -18.04
C GLU A 244 -13.18 21.93 -17.52
N LYS A 245 -12.66 23.06 -17.02
CA LYS A 245 -11.40 23.08 -16.27
C LYS A 245 -11.58 22.37 -14.93
N TYR A 246 -10.51 21.81 -14.38
CA TYR A 246 -10.53 21.09 -13.11
C TYR A 246 -11.20 21.88 -11.98
N ALA A 247 -10.84 23.13 -11.78
CA ALA A 247 -11.42 24.03 -10.78
C ALA A 247 -12.94 24.30 -10.95
N LYS A 248 -13.50 24.04 -12.15
CA LYS A 248 -14.92 24.12 -12.40
C LYS A 248 -15.64 22.80 -12.16
N ALA A 249 -14.96 21.69 -12.45
CA ALA A 249 -15.46 20.34 -12.18
C ALA A 249 -15.47 20.02 -10.67
N CYS A 250 -14.53 20.59 -9.91
CA CYS A 250 -14.37 20.39 -8.47
C CYS A 250 -14.47 21.74 -7.73
N TYR A 251 -15.51 21.88 -6.90
CA TYR A 251 -15.67 23.07 -6.07
C TYR A 251 -14.86 22.94 -4.77
N MET A 252 -13.81 23.74 -4.63
CA MET A 252 -12.83 23.70 -3.54
C MET A 252 -12.68 25.09 -2.90
N PRO A 253 -13.63 25.53 -2.05
CA PRO A 253 -13.69 26.90 -1.55
C PRO A 253 -12.91 27.12 -0.26
N SER A 254 -12.42 26.07 0.38
CA SER A 254 -11.89 26.16 1.75
C SER A 254 -10.37 26.24 1.78
N SER A 255 -9.82 26.75 2.89
CA SER A 255 -8.38 26.72 3.14
C SER A 255 -7.83 25.29 3.24
N ALA A 256 -8.69 24.30 3.57
CA ALA A 256 -8.33 22.89 3.60
C ALA A 256 -7.95 22.35 2.20
N ASP A 257 -8.45 23.00 1.13
CA ASP A 257 -8.20 22.61 -0.27
C ASP A 257 -6.90 23.22 -0.83
N MET A 258 -6.18 23.99 -0.03
CA MET A 258 -5.04 24.79 -0.51
C MET A 258 -3.95 23.95 -1.18
N TYR A 259 -3.56 22.83 -0.57
CA TYR A 259 -2.51 21.96 -1.14
C TYR A 259 -2.98 21.25 -2.41
N VAL A 260 -4.24 20.84 -2.45
CA VAL A 260 -4.87 20.24 -3.64
C VAL A 260 -4.87 21.24 -4.79
N ASN A 261 -5.30 22.47 -4.54
CA ASN A 261 -5.28 23.56 -5.53
C ASN A 261 -3.85 23.86 -6.00
N ALA A 262 -2.89 23.97 -5.08
CA ALA A 262 -1.48 24.19 -5.40
C ALA A 262 -0.92 23.08 -6.31
N PHE A 263 -1.19 21.83 -6.00
CA PHE A 263 -0.77 20.69 -6.78
C PHE A 263 -1.43 20.62 -8.17
N ARG A 264 -2.73 20.90 -8.26
CA ARG A 264 -3.42 20.93 -9.56
C ARG A 264 -2.94 22.05 -10.45
N ASN A 265 -2.62 23.22 -9.89
CA ASN A 265 -1.97 24.30 -10.63
C ASN A 265 -0.57 23.88 -11.11
N TRP A 266 0.21 23.21 -10.25
CA TRP A 266 1.53 22.69 -10.65
C TRP A 266 1.43 21.71 -11.83
N ILE A 267 0.44 20.81 -11.84
CA ILE A 267 0.22 19.88 -12.98
C ILE A 267 -0.05 20.64 -14.26
N VAL A 268 -0.86 21.70 -14.22
CA VAL A 268 -1.24 22.47 -15.41
C VAL A 268 -0.09 23.38 -15.87
N ASP A 269 0.46 24.15 -14.95
CA ASP A 269 1.35 25.28 -15.27
C ASP A 269 2.81 24.84 -15.43
N VAL A 270 3.22 23.77 -14.75
CA VAL A 270 4.62 23.31 -14.72
C VAL A 270 4.79 21.97 -15.43
N ALA A 271 3.92 21.01 -15.15
CA ALA A 271 4.03 19.65 -15.69
C ALA A 271 3.31 19.43 -17.02
N ASN A 272 2.81 20.49 -17.67
CA ASN A 272 2.10 20.42 -18.97
C ASN A 272 0.98 19.36 -19.01
N GLY A 273 0.25 19.20 -17.91
CA GLY A 273 -0.86 18.25 -17.78
C GLY A 273 -0.47 16.86 -17.29
N GLY A 274 0.79 16.61 -16.96
CA GLY A 274 1.28 15.36 -16.38
C GLY A 274 2.37 14.65 -17.17
N PRO A 275 2.58 13.35 -16.97
CA PRO A 275 3.66 12.61 -17.60
C PRO A 275 3.53 12.54 -19.13
N SER A 276 4.66 12.65 -19.81
CA SER A 276 4.74 12.35 -21.25
C SER A 276 4.69 10.84 -21.45
N TRP A 277 3.58 10.34 -21.99
CA TRP A 277 3.41 8.94 -22.27
C TRP A 277 4.11 8.53 -23.59
N PRO A 278 4.63 7.31 -23.71
CA PRO A 278 5.23 6.82 -24.94
C PRO A 278 4.28 6.90 -26.12
N ALA A 279 4.84 7.14 -27.31
CA ALA A 279 4.06 7.16 -28.55
C ALA A 279 3.27 5.85 -28.73
N GLY A 280 2.00 5.98 -29.07
CA GLY A 280 1.07 4.84 -29.25
C GLY A 280 0.37 4.36 -27.96
N MET A 281 0.75 4.88 -26.80
CA MET A 281 -0.01 4.62 -25.57
C MET A 281 -1.27 5.48 -25.55
N SER A 282 -2.42 4.86 -25.23
CA SER A 282 -3.66 5.63 -25.02
C SER A 282 -3.52 6.55 -23.82
N THR A 283 -3.90 7.80 -23.97
CA THR A 283 -3.96 8.79 -22.87
C THR A 283 -5.30 8.79 -22.14
N LYS A 284 -6.26 8.01 -22.65
CA LYS A 284 -7.60 7.90 -22.02
C LYS A 284 -7.54 7.00 -20.78
N LEU A 285 -8.32 7.35 -19.79
CA LEU A 285 -8.50 6.48 -18.62
C LEU A 285 -9.09 5.11 -19.04
N PRO A 286 -8.67 4.02 -18.39
CA PRO A 286 -9.29 2.72 -18.59
C PRO A 286 -10.75 2.76 -18.09
N LYS A 287 -11.57 1.82 -18.59
CA LYS A 287 -12.93 1.64 -18.09
C LYS A 287 -12.93 1.46 -16.57
N GLN A 288 -14.04 1.86 -15.96
CA GLN A 288 -14.24 1.61 -14.53
C GLN A 288 -14.20 0.10 -14.26
N GLU A 289 -13.53 -0.30 -13.17
CA GLU A 289 -13.59 -1.68 -12.69
C GLU A 289 -15.04 -2.04 -12.31
N GLU A 290 -15.53 -3.13 -12.90
CA GLU A 290 -16.93 -3.54 -12.77
C GLU A 290 -17.20 -4.25 -11.44
N THR A 291 -16.23 -5.00 -10.95
CA THR A 291 -16.37 -5.80 -9.73
C THR A 291 -15.55 -5.22 -8.59
N ARG A 292 -16.06 -5.43 -7.37
CA ARG A 292 -15.36 -5.03 -6.15
C ARG A 292 -14.09 -5.85 -5.94
N GLU A 293 -14.12 -7.11 -6.32
CA GLU A 293 -13.00 -8.03 -6.24
C GLU A 293 -11.83 -7.57 -7.12
N ALA A 294 -12.11 -7.09 -8.35
CA ALA A 294 -11.10 -6.51 -9.21
C ALA A 294 -10.55 -5.20 -8.66
N LEU A 295 -11.44 -4.32 -8.19
CA LEU A 295 -11.06 -3.04 -7.61
C LEU A 295 -10.20 -3.22 -6.35
N LEU A 296 -10.53 -4.18 -5.49
CA LEU A 296 -9.85 -4.43 -4.21
C LEU A 296 -8.86 -5.59 -4.27
N ASP A 297 -8.37 -5.97 -5.46
CA ASP A 297 -7.39 -7.04 -5.62
C ASP A 297 -6.08 -6.69 -4.91
N ARG A 298 -5.79 -7.42 -3.85
CA ARG A 298 -4.52 -7.33 -3.09
C ARG A 298 -3.46 -8.27 -3.65
N TYR A 299 -3.90 -9.38 -4.23
CA TYR A 299 -2.97 -10.42 -4.65
C TYR A 299 -2.08 -9.94 -5.81
N HIS A 300 -2.68 -9.45 -6.88
CA HIS A 300 -1.93 -8.96 -8.03
C HIS A 300 -1.32 -7.57 -7.80
N ALA A 301 -2.02 -6.72 -7.06
CA ALA A 301 -1.56 -5.37 -6.77
C ALA A 301 -0.37 -5.31 -5.77
N HIS A 302 -0.25 -6.30 -4.87
CA HIS A 302 0.78 -6.30 -3.83
C HIS A 302 1.31 -7.69 -3.47
N THR A 303 0.44 -8.61 -2.99
CA THR A 303 0.85 -9.79 -2.22
C THR A 303 1.81 -10.70 -2.98
N LYS A 304 1.55 -11.00 -4.26
CA LYS A 304 2.40 -11.89 -5.07
C LYS A 304 3.79 -11.31 -5.35
N ASN A 305 3.91 -9.98 -5.35
CA ASN A 305 5.14 -9.26 -5.66
C ASN A 305 5.94 -8.88 -4.41
N CYS A 306 5.38 -9.02 -3.21
CA CYS A 306 6.03 -8.77 -1.93
C CYS A 306 6.53 -10.07 -1.32
N LYS A 307 7.86 -10.23 -1.16
CA LYS A 307 8.49 -11.45 -0.61
C LYS A 307 7.88 -11.85 0.74
N SER A 308 7.71 -10.89 1.66
CA SER A 308 7.13 -11.16 2.99
C SER A 308 5.69 -11.67 2.90
N CYS A 309 4.83 -10.98 2.12
CA CYS A 309 3.42 -11.34 1.97
C CYS A 309 3.23 -12.65 1.20
N ALA A 310 3.97 -12.87 0.10
CA ALA A 310 3.91 -14.11 -0.67
C ALA A 310 4.33 -15.32 0.17
N THR A 311 5.42 -15.18 0.95
CA THR A 311 5.91 -16.23 1.84
C THR A 311 4.89 -16.53 2.95
N ALA A 312 4.32 -15.49 3.57
CA ALA A 312 3.30 -15.65 4.61
C ALA A 312 2.05 -16.35 4.05
N LEU A 313 1.57 -15.92 2.88
CA LEU A 313 0.44 -16.53 2.21
C LEU A 313 0.68 -18.02 1.91
N ALA A 314 1.85 -18.37 1.38
CA ALA A 314 2.20 -19.77 1.10
C ALA A 314 2.19 -20.63 2.38
N LYS A 315 2.79 -20.14 3.47
CA LYS A 315 2.78 -20.81 4.78
C LYS A 315 1.36 -20.99 5.32
N ILE A 316 0.51 -19.98 5.22
CA ILE A 316 -0.90 -20.04 5.65
C ILE A 316 -1.63 -21.14 4.87
N VAL A 317 -1.48 -21.19 3.55
CA VAL A 317 -2.13 -22.22 2.71
C VAL A 317 -1.68 -23.64 3.10
N ILE A 318 -0.37 -23.83 3.28
CA ILE A 318 0.17 -25.14 3.70
C ILE A 318 -0.37 -25.54 5.08
N PHE A 319 -0.33 -24.62 6.04
CA PHE A 319 -0.78 -24.91 7.40
C PHE A 319 -2.28 -25.16 7.49
N ARG A 320 -3.09 -24.47 6.67
CA ARG A 320 -4.52 -24.78 6.53
C ARG A 320 -4.79 -26.19 6.00
N LYS A 321 -3.99 -26.67 5.03
CA LYS A 321 -4.09 -28.07 4.54
C LYS A 321 -3.75 -29.06 5.66
N PHE A 322 -2.66 -28.80 6.40
CA PHE A 322 -2.29 -29.61 7.56
C PHE A 322 -3.41 -29.68 8.62
N LEU A 323 -3.96 -28.54 9.02
CA LEU A 323 -5.04 -28.43 9.98
C LEU A 323 -6.33 -29.16 9.51
N ARG A 324 -6.58 -29.14 8.20
CA ARG A 324 -7.70 -29.94 7.63
C ARG A 324 -7.49 -31.42 7.84
N VAL A 325 -6.33 -31.95 7.54
CA VAL A 325 -5.99 -33.36 7.76
C VAL A 325 -6.04 -33.69 9.25
N LEU A 326 -5.41 -32.87 10.08
CA LEU A 326 -5.41 -33.06 11.55
C LEU A 326 -6.84 -33.11 12.11
N SER A 327 -7.70 -32.16 11.71
CA SER A 327 -9.10 -32.12 12.16
C SER A 327 -9.86 -33.37 11.74
N LEU A 328 -9.71 -33.85 10.50
CA LEU A 328 -10.40 -35.04 9.99
C LEU A 328 -9.91 -36.29 10.68
N VAL A 329 -8.60 -36.47 10.84
CA VAL A 329 -8.01 -37.63 11.53
C VAL A 329 -8.44 -37.66 13.00
N SER A 330 -8.35 -36.52 13.69
CA SER A 330 -8.78 -36.43 15.09
C SER A 330 -10.28 -36.72 15.26
N LEU A 331 -11.12 -36.29 14.31
CA LEU A 331 -12.53 -36.59 14.30
C LEU A 331 -12.79 -38.09 14.10
N ALA A 332 -12.11 -38.72 13.13
CA ALA A 332 -12.22 -40.14 12.86
C ALA A 332 -11.81 -41.01 14.08
N VAL A 333 -10.72 -40.62 14.75
CA VAL A 333 -10.27 -41.25 15.98
C VAL A 333 -11.33 -41.08 17.09
N THR A 334 -11.89 -39.91 17.26
CA THR A 334 -12.96 -39.63 18.25
C THR A 334 -14.18 -40.55 17.99
N THR A 335 -14.65 -40.59 16.73
CA THR A 335 -15.81 -41.42 16.38
C THR A 335 -15.55 -42.92 16.56
N ALA A 336 -14.35 -43.40 16.22
CA ALA A 336 -13.95 -44.79 16.44
C ALA A 336 -13.95 -45.16 17.94
N PHE A 337 -13.39 -44.30 18.79
CA PHE A 337 -13.42 -44.54 20.26
C PHE A 337 -14.83 -44.50 20.82
N VAL A 338 -15.65 -43.56 20.42
CA VAL A 338 -17.06 -43.48 20.86
C VAL A 338 -17.83 -44.71 20.41
N ALA A 339 -17.69 -45.15 19.15
CA ALA A 339 -18.33 -46.34 18.62
C ALA A 339 -17.88 -47.59 19.37
N ALA A 340 -16.59 -47.76 19.64
CA ALA A 340 -16.07 -48.88 20.43
C ALA A 340 -16.63 -48.89 21.86
N CYS A 341 -16.74 -47.73 22.50
CA CYS A 341 -17.35 -47.62 23.83
C CYS A 341 -18.85 -47.99 23.83
N LEU A 342 -19.60 -47.65 22.78
CA LEU A 342 -21.03 -47.94 22.67
C LEU A 342 -21.33 -49.41 22.30
N SER A 343 -20.43 -50.04 21.54
CA SER A 343 -20.62 -51.43 21.07
C SER A 343 -20.19 -52.50 22.09
N SER A 344 -19.47 -52.12 23.15
CA SER A 344 -18.95 -53.09 24.11
C SER A 344 -19.93 -53.37 25.26
N SER A 345 -20.43 -54.57 25.26
CA SER A 345 -21.37 -55.09 26.29
C SER A 345 -20.69 -55.81 27.49
N THR A 346 -19.34 -55.81 27.57
CA THR A 346 -18.62 -56.58 28.62
C THR A 346 -18.14 -55.64 29.76
N ALA A 347 -18.34 -56.09 31.01
CA ALA A 347 -18.00 -55.42 32.27
C ALA A 347 -16.52 -54.99 32.35
N TRP A 348 -15.63 -55.71 31.63
CA TRP A 348 -14.19 -55.32 31.55
C TRP A 348 -13.93 -54.04 30.83
N ILE A 349 -14.74 -53.70 29.85
CA ILE A 349 -14.64 -52.45 29.06
C ILE A 349 -15.32 -51.31 29.80
N GLN A 350 -16.34 -51.57 30.65
CA GLN A 350 -16.90 -50.53 31.52
C GLN A 350 -15.87 -49.98 32.52
N ALA A 351 -14.95 -50.79 33.01
CA ALA A 351 -13.83 -50.31 33.83
C ALA A 351 -12.79 -49.48 33.04
N SER A 352 -12.62 -49.77 31.75
CA SER A 352 -11.72 -49.02 30.85
C SER A 352 -12.39 -47.83 30.17
N VAL A 353 -13.72 -47.70 30.21
CA VAL A 353 -14.48 -46.58 29.64
C VAL A 353 -14.05 -45.23 30.27
N GLY A 354 -13.77 -45.20 31.57
CA GLY A 354 -13.26 -44.01 32.24
C GLY A 354 -11.89 -43.55 31.72
N SER A 355 -11.04 -44.48 31.27
CA SER A 355 -9.74 -44.18 30.64
C SER A 355 -9.83 -43.94 29.13
N GLY A 356 -10.78 -44.63 28.45
CA GLY A 356 -10.99 -44.56 27.00
C GLY A 356 -11.70 -43.28 26.54
N LEU A 357 -12.57 -42.71 27.38
CA LEU A 357 -13.23 -41.41 27.06
C LEU A 357 -12.27 -40.22 27.07
N LYS A 358 -11.18 -40.26 27.84
CA LYS A 358 -10.18 -39.18 27.87
C LYS A 358 -9.51 -38.95 26.51
N PRO A 359 -8.97 -39.97 25.79
CA PRO A 359 -8.41 -39.76 24.46
C PRO A 359 -9.46 -39.35 23.42
N ALA A 360 -10.70 -39.87 23.49
CA ALA A 360 -11.80 -39.46 22.62
C ALA A 360 -12.13 -37.96 22.83
N TYR A 361 -12.24 -37.54 24.09
CA TYR A 361 -12.45 -36.13 24.43
C TYR A 361 -11.31 -35.24 23.93
N PHE A 362 -10.04 -35.64 24.18
CA PHE A 362 -8.87 -34.89 23.71
C PHE A 362 -8.86 -34.79 22.20
N CYS A 363 -9.06 -35.86 21.44
CA CYS A 363 -9.12 -35.84 19.98
C CYS A 363 -10.29 -34.99 19.46
N GLY A 364 -11.45 -35.02 20.12
CA GLY A 364 -12.59 -34.21 19.79
C GLY A 364 -12.30 -32.72 19.95
N VAL A 365 -11.71 -32.29 21.08
CA VAL A 365 -11.29 -30.93 21.31
C VAL A 365 -10.22 -30.49 20.31
N LEU A 366 -9.23 -31.35 20.02
CA LEU A 366 -8.19 -31.08 19.03
C LEU A 366 -8.77 -30.86 17.63
N SER A 367 -9.76 -31.68 17.23
CA SER A 367 -10.47 -31.56 15.96
C SER A 367 -11.17 -30.18 15.84
N LEU A 368 -11.89 -29.77 16.88
CA LEU A 368 -12.60 -28.48 16.93
C LEU A 368 -11.63 -27.30 16.90
N LEU A 369 -10.56 -27.36 17.69
CA LEU A 369 -9.52 -26.34 17.68
C LEU A 369 -8.83 -26.22 16.31
N ALA A 370 -8.48 -27.36 15.71
CA ALA A 370 -7.88 -27.37 14.38
C ALA A 370 -8.83 -26.78 13.32
N ALA A 371 -10.11 -27.12 13.37
CA ALA A 371 -11.14 -26.56 12.50
C ALA A 371 -11.31 -25.05 12.70
N PHE A 372 -11.35 -24.58 13.94
CA PHE A 372 -11.46 -23.15 14.28
C PHE A 372 -10.25 -22.36 13.79
N VAL A 373 -9.03 -22.82 14.07
CA VAL A 373 -7.80 -22.15 13.60
C VAL A 373 -7.73 -22.14 12.07
N ARG A 374 -8.09 -23.26 11.42
CA ARG A 374 -8.18 -23.34 9.95
C ARG A 374 -9.11 -22.28 9.37
N GLU A 375 -10.27 -22.07 10.00
CA GLU A 375 -11.23 -21.05 9.55
C GLU A 375 -10.65 -19.64 9.70
N LYS A 376 -10.04 -19.30 10.83
CA LYS A 376 -9.38 -18.01 11.04
C LYS A 376 -8.25 -17.77 10.04
N LEU A 377 -7.45 -18.78 9.75
CA LEU A 377 -6.42 -18.69 8.69
C LEU A 377 -7.04 -18.56 7.30
N GLY A 378 -8.23 -19.13 7.05
CA GLY A 378 -8.98 -18.94 5.81
C GLY A 378 -9.42 -17.49 5.60
N GLN A 379 -9.91 -16.87 6.66
CA GLN A 379 -10.25 -15.46 6.64
C GLN A 379 -9.01 -14.57 6.39
N LEU A 380 -7.87 -14.92 7.00
CA LEU A 380 -6.61 -14.22 6.78
C LEU A 380 -6.11 -14.39 5.34
N GLU A 381 -6.13 -15.62 4.79
CA GLU A 381 -5.81 -15.88 3.38
C GLU A 381 -6.66 -15.04 2.46
N LYS A 382 -7.98 -14.98 2.68
CA LYS A 382 -8.90 -14.15 1.90
C LYS A 382 -8.49 -12.66 1.96
N LYS A 383 -8.20 -12.14 3.17
CA LYS A 383 -7.73 -10.75 3.36
C LYS A 383 -6.42 -10.45 2.63
N MET A 384 -5.52 -11.43 2.47
CA MET A 384 -4.28 -11.25 1.71
C MET A 384 -4.47 -11.28 0.19
N ARG A 385 -5.63 -11.75 -0.28
CA ARG A 385 -5.97 -11.83 -1.72
C ARG A 385 -6.85 -10.68 -2.18
N VAL A 386 -7.85 -10.33 -1.38
CA VAL A 386 -8.86 -9.32 -1.73
C VAL A 386 -9.23 -8.51 -0.48
N GLY A 387 -9.36 -7.21 -0.64
CA GLY A 387 -9.85 -6.32 0.40
C GLY A 387 -11.31 -6.60 0.73
N PRO A 388 -11.72 -6.47 2.01
CA PRO A 388 -13.11 -6.63 2.40
C PRO A 388 -13.96 -5.46 1.91
N TYR A 389 -15.21 -5.74 1.57
CA TYR A 389 -16.17 -4.70 1.24
C TYR A 389 -17.51 -4.98 1.95
N PRO A 390 -18.15 -3.98 2.57
CA PRO A 390 -17.56 -2.66 2.88
C PRO A 390 -16.33 -2.81 3.79
N PRO A 391 -15.44 -1.81 3.79
CA PRO A 391 -14.31 -1.82 4.73
C PRO A 391 -14.82 -2.07 6.16
N PRO A 392 -14.18 -2.95 6.94
CA PRO A 392 -14.63 -3.25 8.28
C PRO A 392 -14.46 -2.01 9.15
N ARG A 393 -15.58 -1.43 9.56
CA ARG A 393 -15.60 -0.34 10.54
C ARG A 393 -15.88 -0.93 11.92
N ARG A 394 -15.23 -0.42 12.95
CA ARG A 394 -15.62 -0.76 14.32
C ARG A 394 -17.09 -0.35 14.48
N PRO A 395 -17.97 -1.23 14.99
CA PRO A 395 -19.29 -0.80 15.39
C PRO A 395 -19.15 0.34 16.40
N PRO A 396 -20.03 1.37 16.33
CA PRO A 396 -20.00 2.45 17.28
C PRO A 396 -20.04 1.89 18.71
N SER A 397 -19.20 2.41 19.59
CA SER A 397 -19.21 2.03 21.01
C SER A 397 -20.58 2.34 21.61
N MET A 398 -20.93 1.70 22.74
CA MET A 398 -22.19 2.00 23.43
C MET A 398 -22.30 3.48 23.78
N MET A 399 -21.17 4.13 24.10
CA MET A 399 -21.10 5.56 24.42
C MET A 399 -21.33 6.43 23.17
N GLU A 400 -20.81 6.03 21.99
CA GLU A 400 -21.08 6.71 20.72
C GLU A 400 -22.54 6.60 20.30
N LYS A 401 -23.17 5.44 20.52
CA LYS A 401 -24.61 5.24 20.28
C LYS A 401 -25.47 6.11 21.21
N ALA A 402 -25.12 6.18 22.51
CA ALA A 402 -25.81 7.02 23.48
C ALA A 402 -25.69 8.51 23.13
N LEU A 403 -24.52 8.96 22.66
CA LEU A 403 -24.31 10.34 22.20
C LEU A 403 -25.04 10.66 20.86
N GLU A 404 -25.18 9.70 19.97
CA GLU A 404 -26.01 9.86 18.76
C GLU A 404 -27.50 9.97 19.13
N THR A 405 -27.98 9.15 20.05
CA THR A 405 -29.39 9.22 20.52
C THR A 405 -29.67 10.52 21.23
N ALA A 406 -28.76 11.01 22.09
CA ALA A 406 -28.90 12.29 22.81
C ALA A 406 -28.80 13.54 21.91
N LYS A 407 -28.34 13.42 20.66
CA LYS A 407 -28.32 14.52 19.68
C LYS A 407 -29.57 14.54 18.79
N LEU A 408 -30.38 13.50 18.84
CA LEU A 408 -31.62 13.37 18.10
C LEU A 408 -32.85 13.72 18.96
N GLU A 409 -32.67 13.86 20.28
CA GLU A 409 -33.58 14.48 21.23
C GLU A 409 -33.21 15.97 21.45
#